data_97f978d91b48b5056f3751fc42a21051
#
_entry.id   97f978d91b48b5056f3751fc42a21051
#
_cell.length_a   1.000
_cell.length_b   1.000
_cell.length_c   1.000
_cell.angle_alpha   90.00
_cell.angle_beta   90.00
_cell.angle_gamma   90.00
#
_symmetry.space_group_name_H-M   'P 1'
#
loop_
_entity.id
_entity.type
_entity.pdbx_description
1 polymer ?
#
loop_
_entity_poly.entity_id
_entity_poly.type
_entity_poly.pdbx_seq_one_letter_code
_entity_poly.pdbx_strand_id
1 'polypeptide(L)'
;MKKLHFLLSTFLVFIFTSCGEDELKGVVLSENPGYVKEPLVAIQAEDGTGNWINGLIDQNSRVIALDFRILDDQSAVNVKLKLADEWAKPIDPLTTDAVLDLSSGITRIKVNDGADDIEYTIFSTSTQLLRGVTATCNTEQVS
;
A
#
# COMPACT_ATOMS: atom_id res chain seq x y z
N MET A 1 -52.99 21.73 39.79
CA MET A 1 -51.64 21.22 40.15
C MET A 1 -51.27 19.89 39.44
N LYS A 2 -52.17 18.99 39.23
CA LYS A 2 -51.83 17.69 38.53
C LYS A 2 -51.47 17.82 37.05
N LYS A 3 -51.93 18.85 36.35
CA LYS A 3 -51.62 19.08 34.92
C LYS A 3 -50.24 19.67 34.68
N LEU A 4 -49.62 20.37 35.65
CA LEU A 4 -48.33 21.00 35.51
C LEU A 4 -47.20 19.97 35.65
N HIS A 5 -47.36 18.95 36.53
CA HIS A 5 -46.39 17.85 36.69
C HIS A 5 -46.34 16.91 35.45
N PHE A 6 -47.45 16.71 34.78
CA PHE A 6 -47.50 15.88 33.57
C PHE A 6 -46.78 16.56 32.39
N LEU A 7 -46.92 17.87 32.23
CA LEU A 7 -46.24 18.63 31.19
C LEU A 7 -44.73 18.71 31.43
N LEU A 8 -44.27 18.80 32.68
CA LEU A 8 -42.87 18.86 33.02
C LEU A 8 -42.17 17.47 32.81
N SER A 9 -42.87 16.38 33.09
CA SER A 9 -42.40 15.04 32.87
C SER A 9 -42.27 14.71 31.37
N THR A 10 -43.24 15.15 30.56
CA THR A 10 -43.21 14.91 29.11
C THR A 10 -42.11 15.75 28.44
N PHE A 11 -41.83 16.96 28.94
CA PHE A 11 -40.74 17.78 28.40
C PHE A 11 -39.36 17.23 28.76
N LEU A 12 -39.20 16.64 29.96
CA LEU A 12 -37.94 16.02 30.38
C LEU A 12 -37.59 14.77 29.54
N VAL A 13 -38.58 13.98 29.16
CA VAL A 13 -38.40 12.78 28.29
C VAL A 13 -37.95 13.18 26.87
N PHE A 14 -38.42 14.33 26.37
CA PHE A 14 -38.02 14.80 25.02
C PHE A 14 -36.57 15.27 24.96
N ILE A 15 -36.02 15.81 26.06
CA ILE A 15 -34.61 16.24 26.11
C ILE A 15 -33.67 15.06 26.13
N PHE A 16 -34.02 13.94 26.76
CA PHE A 16 -33.17 12.73 26.80
C PHE A 16 -33.15 11.96 25.47
N THR A 17 -34.18 12.01 24.65
CA THR A 17 -34.22 11.35 23.34
C THR A 17 -33.50 12.13 22.24
N SER A 18 -33.30 13.43 22.36
CA SER A 18 -32.59 14.22 21.34
C SER A 18 -31.07 14.26 21.53
N CYS A 19 -30.54 14.01 22.73
CA CYS A 19 -29.10 13.93 22.94
C CYS A 19 -28.44 12.62 22.52
N GLY A 20 -29.18 11.53 22.43
CA GLY A 20 -28.63 10.21 22.09
C GLY A 20 -28.42 9.98 20.59
N GLU A 21 -29.18 10.62 19.73
CA GLU A 21 -29.09 10.42 18.28
C GLU A 21 -28.00 11.28 17.62
N ASP A 22 -27.71 12.47 18.16
CA ASP A 22 -26.71 13.36 17.60
C ASP A 22 -25.28 12.92 17.95
N GLU A 23 -25.06 12.32 19.13
CA GLU A 23 -23.73 11.76 19.48
C GLU A 23 -23.39 10.54 18.65
N LEU A 24 -24.36 9.68 18.33
CA LEU A 24 -24.13 8.52 17.48
C LEU A 24 -23.88 8.89 16.02
N LYS A 25 -24.48 9.94 15.51
CA LYS A 25 -24.21 10.45 14.14
C LYS A 25 -22.84 11.10 14.04
N GLY A 26 -22.36 11.78 15.07
CA GLY A 26 -21.03 12.37 15.11
C GLY A 26 -19.91 11.33 15.14
N VAL A 27 -20.11 10.22 15.82
CA VAL A 27 -19.13 9.11 15.91
C VAL A 27 -19.03 8.35 14.59
N VAL A 28 -20.15 8.10 13.89
CA VAL A 28 -20.16 7.39 12.61
C VAL A 28 -19.52 8.21 11.47
N LEU A 29 -19.62 9.54 11.51
CA LEU A 29 -19.02 10.42 10.50
C LEU A 29 -17.50 10.62 10.67
N SER A 30 -16.93 10.30 11.83
CA SER A 30 -15.49 10.41 12.08
C SER A 30 -14.70 9.13 11.74
N GLU A 31 -15.37 8.03 11.44
CA GLU A 31 -14.73 6.75 11.16
C GLU A 31 -14.32 6.56 9.70
N ASN A 32 -14.69 7.46 8.79
CA ASN A 32 -14.25 7.40 7.40
C ASN A 32 -13.52 8.70 7.00
N PRO A 33 -12.21 8.76 7.24
CA PRO A 33 -11.41 9.96 6.99
C PRO A 33 -11.26 10.30 5.50
N GLY A 34 -11.82 9.49 4.59
CA GLY A 34 -11.71 9.69 3.14
C GLY A 34 -10.34 9.34 2.56
N TYR A 35 -9.52 8.64 3.34
CA TYR A 35 -8.23 8.13 2.90
C TYR A 35 -7.97 6.72 3.46
N VAL A 36 -7.04 6.01 2.85
CA VAL A 36 -6.63 4.66 3.22
C VAL A 36 -5.22 4.67 3.79
N LYS A 37 -5.05 4.23 5.02
CA LYS A 37 -3.74 4.23 5.70
C LYS A 37 -2.66 3.43 4.96
N GLU A 38 -3.04 2.32 4.33
CA GLU A 38 -2.16 1.42 3.60
C GLU A 38 -2.71 1.23 2.18
N PRO A 39 -2.51 2.20 1.28
CA PRO A 39 -3.18 2.23 -0.02
C PRO A 39 -2.71 1.12 -0.96
N LEU A 40 -1.45 0.65 -0.85
CA LEU A 40 -0.92 -0.46 -1.64
C LEU A 40 -0.88 -1.74 -0.81
N VAL A 41 -1.78 -2.68 -1.10
CA VAL A 41 -1.93 -3.94 -0.35
C VAL A 41 -0.96 -5.01 -0.84
N ALA A 42 -0.75 -5.10 -2.16
CA ALA A 42 0.16 -6.06 -2.76
C ALA A 42 0.74 -5.53 -4.06
N ILE A 43 1.92 -6.02 -4.38
CA ILE A 43 2.56 -5.87 -5.68
C ILE A 43 3.05 -7.24 -6.15
N GLN A 44 2.82 -7.55 -7.41
CA GLN A 44 3.36 -8.73 -8.07
C GLN A 44 4.17 -8.28 -9.28
N ALA A 45 5.25 -8.99 -9.56
CA ALA A 45 6.07 -8.77 -10.74
C ALA A 45 6.26 -10.09 -11.49
N GLU A 46 6.28 -10.02 -12.82
CA GLU A 46 6.51 -11.18 -13.67
C GLU A 46 8.01 -11.47 -13.76
N ASP A 47 8.42 -12.71 -13.49
CA ASP A 47 9.79 -13.14 -13.67
C ASP A 47 10.08 -13.51 -15.15
N GLY A 48 11.35 -13.77 -15.48
CA GLY A 48 11.77 -14.13 -16.85
C GLY A 48 11.18 -15.44 -17.38
N THR A 49 10.44 -16.20 -16.57
CA THR A 49 9.80 -17.46 -16.94
C THR A 49 8.28 -17.34 -17.11
N GLY A 50 7.73 -16.13 -16.88
CA GLY A 50 6.30 -15.87 -16.95
C GLY A 50 5.55 -16.16 -15.65
N ASN A 51 6.26 -16.44 -14.54
CA ASN A 51 5.64 -16.60 -13.23
C ASN A 51 5.55 -15.25 -12.51
N TRP A 52 4.50 -15.10 -11.69
CA TRP A 52 4.31 -13.92 -10.87
C TRP A 52 4.90 -14.12 -9.48
N ILE A 53 5.84 -13.25 -9.10
CA ILE A 53 6.41 -13.20 -7.76
C ILE A 53 5.71 -12.12 -6.94
N ASN A 54 5.56 -12.36 -5.64
CA ASN A 54 5.00 -11.37 -4.73
C ASN A 54 6.11 -10.50 -4.15
N GLY A 55 5.91 -9.19 -4.18
CA GLY A 55 6.76 -8.24 -3.47
C GLY A 55 6.43 -8.21 -1.98
N LEU A 56 7.44 -8.01 -1.16
CA LEU A 56 7.29 -7.75 0.27
C LEU A 56 7.17 -6.25 0.50
N ILE A 57 6.09 -5.80 1.14
CA ILE A 57 5.82 -4.38 1.39
C ILE A 57 6.00 -4.11 2.87
N ASP A 58 6.89 -3.19 3.22
CA ASP A 58 6.94 -2.55 4.52
C ASP A 58 6.19 -1.21 4.45
N GLN A 59 5.00 -1.18 5.02
CA GLN A 59 4.14 0.01 5.01
C GLN A 59 4.69 1.16 5.85
N ASN A 60 5.47 0.87 6.89
CA ASN A 60 6.01 1.89 7.75
C ASN A 60 7.15 2.68 7.08
N SER A 61 8.07 1.97 6.43
CA SER A 61 9.17 2.57 5.69
C SER A 61 8.81 2.89 4.24
N ARG A 62 7.66 2.41 3.76
CA ARG A 62 7.20 2.50 2.36
C ARG A 62 8.21 1.91 1.38
N VAL A 63 8.75 0.78 1.77
CA VAL A 63 9.72 0.02 0.99
C VAL A 63 9.08 -1.25 0.47
N ILE A 64 9.41 -1.58 -0.77
CA ILE A 64 9.00 -2.81 -1.45
C ILE A 64 10.25 -3.58 -1.85
N ALA A 65 10.32 -4.85 -1.51
CA ALA A 65 11.39 -5.74 -1.97
C ALA A 65 10.83 -6.72 -3.00
N LEU A 66 11.46 -6.77 -4.18
CA LEU A 66 11.22 -7.73 -5.24
C LEU A 66 12.47 -8.58 -5.43
N ASP A 67 12.37 -9.88 -5.18
CA ASP A 67 13.48 -10.82 -5.34
C ASP A 67 13.25 -11.75 -6.53
N PHE A 68 13.90 -11.43 -7.64
CA PHE A 68 13.84 -12.22 -8.87
C PHE A 68 14.88 -13.32 -8.82
N ARG A 69 14.43 -14.57 -8.94
CA ARG A 69 15.34 -15.72 -9.05
C ARG A 69 15.95 -15.86 -10.42
N ILE A 70 15.15 -15.57 -11.47
CA ILE A 70 15.56 -15.67 -12.87
C ILE A 70 14.95 -14.48 -13.60
N LEU A 71 15.74 -13.45 -13.83
CA LEU A 71 15.36 -12.31 -14.65
C LEU A 71 16.62 -11.70 -15.26
N ASP A 72 16.81 -11.90 -16.56
CA ASP A 72 17.97 -11.41 -17.29
C ASP A 72 17.85 -9.93 -17.62
N ASP A 73 16.64 -9.47 -17.94
CA ASP A 73 16.36 -8.09 -18.31
C ASP A 73 15.30 -7.50 -17.38
N GLN A 74 15.70 -6.51 -16.59
CA GLN A 74 14.82 -5.79 -15.68
C GLN A 74 14.36 -4.43 -16.22
N SER A 75 14.67 -4.11 -17.49
CA SER A 75 14.32 -2.82 -18.09
C SER A 75 12.84 -2.66 -18.40
N ALA A 76 12.09 -3.78 -18.50
CA ALA A 76 10.66 -3.78 -18.79
C ALA A 76 9.94 -4.94 -18.08
N VAL A 77 9.69 -4.77 -16.78
CA VAL A 77 9.06 -5.78 -15.93
C VAL A 77 7.57 -5.50 -15.79
N ASN A 78 6.74 -6.47 -16.16
CA ASN A 78 5.30 -6.40 -15.93
C ASN A 78 5.02 -6.49 -14.43
N VAL A 79 4.24 -5.54 -13.90
CA VAL A 79 3.83 -5.51 -12.50
C VAL A 79 2.33 -5.38 -12.37
N LYS A 80 1.79 -5.96 -11.31
CA LYS A 80 0.38 -5.81 -10.89
C LYS A 80 0.33 -5.24 -9.50
N LEU A 81 -0.46 -4.18 -9.34
CA LEU A 81 -0.70 -3.52 -8.06
C LEU A 81 -2.09 -3.89 -7.57
N LYS A 82 -2.19 -4.28 -6.32
CA LYS A 82 -3.46 -4.42 -5.62
C LYS A 82 -3.59 -3.28 -4.62
N LEU A 83 -4.59 -2.45 -4.86
CA LEU A 83 -4.93 -1.33 -3.99
C LEU A 83 -5.94 -1.75 -2.93
N ALA A 84 -6.01 -1.00 -1.82
CA ALA A 84 -6.81 -1.35 -0.67
C ALA A 84 -8.32 -1.26 -0.95
N ASP A 85 -8.73 -0.17 -1.59
CA ASP A 85 -10.13 0.09 -1.94
C ASP A 85 -10.25 1.14 -3.06
N GLU A 86 -11.47 1.68 -3.26
CA GLU A 86 -11.78 2.68 -4.28
C GLU A 86 -11.12 4.06 -4.08
N TRP A 87 -10.65 4.36 -2.87
CA TRP A 87 -9.97 5.62 -2.55
C TRP A 87 -8.52 5.62 -2.98
N ALA A 88 -7.87 4.46 -2.93
CA ALA A 88 -6.50 4.31 -3.37
C ALA A 88 -6.41 4.25 -4.90
N LYS A 89 -5.53 5.06 -5.49
CA LYS A 89 -5.34 5.14 -6.95
C LYS A 89 -3.85 5.21 -7.31
N PRO A 90 -3.42 4.52 -8.37
CA PRO A 90 -2.08 4.73 -8.89
C PRO A 90 -2.00 6.13 -9.52
N ILE A 91 -0.83 6.76 -9.45
CA ILE A 91 -0.62 8.09 -10.03
C ILE A 91 0.01 7.95 -11.42
N ASP A 92 -0.58 8.62 -12.40
CA ASP A 92 -0.08 8.64 -13.78
C ASP A 92 1.44 8.94 -13.84
N PRO A 93 2.23 8.19 -14.63
CA PRO A 93 1.84 7.17 -15.63
C PRO A 93 1.61 5.75 -15.06
N LEU A 94 1.64 5.55 -13.75
CA LEU A 94 1.44 4.25 -13.13
C LEU A 94 -0.03 3.81 -13.25
N THR A 95 -0.25 2.55 -13.55
CA THR A 95 -1.56 1.89 -13.56
C THR A 95 -1.52 0.63 -12.71
N THR A 96 -2.67 0.00 -12.46
CA THR A 96 -2.72 -1.26 -11.70
C THR A 96 -2.00 -2.42 -12.41
N ASP A 97 -1.94 -2.36 -13.74
CA ASP A 97 -1.12 -3.24 -14.58
C ASP A 97 -0.12 -2.34 -15.32
N ALA A 98 1.12 -2.33 -14.89
CA ALA A 98 2.14 -1.43 -15.40
C ALA A 98 3.39 -2.18 -15.86
N VAL A 99 4.23 -1.50 -16.63
CA VAL A 99 5.57 -1.96 -16.96
C VAL A 99 6.56 -1.02 -16.30
N LEU A 100 7.45 -1.56 -15.48
CA LEU A 100 8.45 -0.79 -14.74
C LEU A 100 9.86 -1.13 -15.20
N ASP A 101 10.73 -0.11 -15.26
CA ASP A 101 12.17 -0.30 -15.38
C ASP A 101 12.76 -0.49 -13.97
N LEU A 102 13.22 -1.70 -13.69
CA LEU A 102 13.85 -2.09 -12.42
C LEU A 102 15.35 -2.34 -12.58
N SER A 103 15.93 -2.01 -13.74
CA SER A 103 17.33 -2.30 -14.06
C SER A 103 18.34 -1.58 -13.16
N SER A 104 17.94 -0.45 -12.58
CA SER A 104 18.77 0.28 -11.60
C SER A 104 18.84 -0.38 -10.23
N GLY A 105 18.00 -1.38 -9.95
CA GLY A 105 17.82 -1.98 -8.62
C GLY A 105 16.99 -1.14 -7.65
N ILE A 106 16.71 0.13 -7.97
CA ILE A 106 15.91 1.04 -7.15
C ILE A 106 14.97 1.83 -8.05
N THR A 107 13.68 1.67 -7.84
CA THR A 107 12.64 2.39 -8.59
C THR A 107 11.61 2.96 -7.62
N ARG A 108 10.97 4.08 -7.96
CA ARG A 108 9.95 4.71 -7.14
C ARG A 108 8.61 4.70 -7.84
N ILE A 109 7.57 4.40 -7.09
CA ILE A 109 6.18 4.49 -7.55
C ILE A 109 5.38 5.35 -6.60
N LYS A 110 4.29 5.93 -7.10
CA LYS A 110 3.38 6.75 -6.30
C LYS A 110 1.96 6.22 -6.39
N VAL A 111 1.30 6.19 -5.24
CA VAL A 111 -0.10 5.83 -5.08
C VAL A 111 -0.77 6.93 -4.26
N ASN A 112 -1.90 7.44 -4.71
CA ASN A 112 -2.71 8.36 -3.92
C ASN A 112 -3.56 7.54 -2.94
N ASP A 113 -3.63 7.94 -1.68
CA ASP A 113 -4.39 7.26 -0.63
C ASP A 113 -5.82 7.78 -0.45
N GLY A 114 -6.22 8.72 -1.31
CA GLY A 114 -7.48 9.46 -1.24
C GLY A 114 -7.30 10.90 -0.77
N ALA A 115 -6.22 11.21 -0.05
CA ALA A 115 -5.87 12.54 0.43
C ALA A 115 -4.50 12.99 -0.09
N ASP A 116 -3.47 12.14 0.05
CA ASP A 116 -2.08 12.46 -0.26
C ASP A 116 -1.44 11.46 -1.23
N ASP A 117 -0.38 11.90 -1.88
CA ASP A 117 0.46 11.07 -2.73
C ASP A 117 1.52 10.36 -1.89
N ILE A 118 1.43 9.06 -1.83
CA ILE A 118 2.32 8.19 -1.09
C ILE A 118 3.37 7.60 -2.04
N GLU A 119 4.64 7.88 -1.79
CA GLU A 119 5.76 7.32 -2.55
C GLU A 119 6.27 6.03 -1.90
N TYR A 120 6.39 4.98 -2.69
CA TYR A 120 7.03 3.72 -2.34
C TYR A 120 8.32 3.55 -3.11
N THR A 121 9.38 3.08 -2.42
CA THR A 121 10.65 2.73 -3.03
C THR A 121 10.73 1.22 -3.24
N ILE A 122 10.91 0.81 -4.47
CA ILE A 122 11.07 -0.59 -4.86
C ILE A 122 12.57 -0.90 -4.92
N PHE A 123 13.01 -1.91 -4.17
CA PHE A 123 14.31 -2.53 -4.31
C PHE A 123 14.14 -3.86 -5.05
N SER A 124 14.78 -3.98 -6.19
CA SER A 124 14.79 -5.20 -6.98
C SER A 124 16.15 -5.86 -6.94
N THR A 125 16.15 -7.17 -6.68
CA THR A 125 17.36 -8.01 -6.70
C THR A 125 17.17 -9.15 -7.69
N SER A 126 18.26 -9.58 -8.33
CA SER A 126 18.28 -10.76 -9.16
C SER A 126 19.44 -11.65 -8.77
N THR A 127 19.16 -12.94 -8.60
CA THR A 127 20.20 -13.93 -8.26
C THR A 127 21.27 -14.05 -9.35
N GLN A 128 21.00 -13.63 -10.57
CA GLN A 128 21.99 -13.62 -11.64
C GLN A 128 23.06 -12.54 -11.47
N LEU A 129 22.73 -11.41 -10.85
CA LEU A 129 23.74 -10.41 -10.48
C LEU A 129 24.80 -10.97 -9.53
N LEU A 130 24.45 -11.94 -8.70
CA LEU A 130 25.38 -12.63 -7.80
C LEU A 130 26.20 -13.72 -8.51
N ARG A 131 25.73 -14.30 -9.62
CA ARG A 131 26.48 -15.29 -10.42
C ARG A 131 27.61 -14.64 -11.23
N GLY A 132 27.52 -13.36 -11.57
CA GLY A 132 28.57 -12.61 -12.26
C GLY A 132 29.76 -12.25 -11.37
N VAL A 133 29.62 -12.35 -10.04
CA VAL A 133 30.71 -12.24 -9.09
C VAL A 133 31.24 -13.64 -8.77
N THR A 134 31.79 -14.30 -9.75
CA THR A 134 32.72 -15.41 -9.49
C THR A 134 33.95 -14.76 -8.91
N ALA A 135 34.13 -14.86 -7.59
CA ALA A 135 35.41 -14.62 -6.98
C ALA A 135 36.40 -15.65 -7.57
N THR A 136 37.16 -15.22 -8.55
CA THR A 136 38.35 -15.95 -8.95
C THR A 136 39.31 -15.84 -7.77
N CYS A 137 39.25 -16.82 -6.86
CA CYS A 137 40.35 -17.06 -5.95
C CYS A 137 41.53 -17.46 -6.82
N ASN A 138 42.37 -16.49 -7.15
CA ASN A 138 43.70 -16.75 -7.63
C ASN A 138 44.43 -17.41 -6.46
N THR A 139 44.46 -18.73 -6.45
CA THR A 139 45.47 -19.46 -5.70
C THR A 139 46.80 -19.28 -6.46
N GLU A 140 47.49 -18.20 -6.16
CA GLU A 140 48.91 -18.16 -6.47
C GLU A 140 49.58 -19.29 -5.68
N GLN A 141 49.96 -20.35 -6.41
CA GLN A 141 50.86 -21.33 -5.89
C GLN A 141 52.22 -20.64 -5.67
N VAL A 142 52.53 -20.39 -4.41
CA VAL A 142 53.91 -20.08 -4.00
C VAL A 142 54.69 -21.38 -4.10
N SER A 143 55.51 -21.45 -5.12
CA SER A 143 56.60 -22.46 -5.25
C SER A 143 57.86 -22.00 -4.53
#